data_39133f14232abe794a73c1e2f4db726b
#
_entry.id   39133f14232abe794a73c1e2f4db726b
#
_cell.length_a   1.000
_cell.length_b   1.000
_cell.length_c   1.000
_cell.angle_alpha   90.00
_cell.angle_beta   90.00
_cell.angle_gamma   90.00
#
_symmetry.space_group_name_H-M   'P 1'
#
loop_
_entity.id
_entity.type
_entity.pdbx_description
1 polymer ?
#
loop_
_entity_poly.entity_id
_entity_poly.type
_entity_poly.pdbx_seq_one_letter_code
_entity_poly.pdbx_strand_id
1 'polypeptide(L)'
;MSNPRTRLLPLAGALALAAAAFAPPAHAAEEVSLYTTREPKLIQPLIEAFTKQSGVKVNTVFVKDGLLERVKAEGAQSPADVLMTVDVGKLLDLVDGGLTQPVRSKALDDAIPANLRGANGDWYALSLRDRVLYVEKDLKVDAFRYEDLADPKWKGKVCIRSGQHPYNTALVAAMIAHDGEAATEKWLRGVKANLARKATGGDRDVARDILGGICDVGLANAYYVGHMKNAESGSDARKWGDAIKVVRPTFANAKSGGTHVNISGATVAKHAPHKANAVKLLEYLVSPEAQALYAQANYEYPVRANVKLDPVIAGFGTLKIDPLPLADIAKHRKQASQLVDKVGFDN
;
A
#
# COMPACT_ATOMS: atom_id res chain seq x y z
N MET A 1 -101.66 27.40 19.37
CA MET A 1 -101.05 28.10 20.55
C MET A 1 -99.80 27.33 20.94
N SER A 2 -98.69 27.80 20.67
CA SER A 2 -97.43 27.50 21.33
C SER A 2 -96.27 27.72 20.33
N ASN A 3 -95.43 28.66 20.68
CA ASN A 3 -94.30 29.22 19.96
C ASN A 3 -93.07 28.34 19.96
N PRO A 4 -92.31 28.08 18.90
CA PRO A 4 -90.99 27.43 18.97
C PRO A 4 -89.88 28.48 19.08
N ARG A 5 -89.08 28.38 20.10
CA ARG A 5 -87.90 29.18 20.34
C ARG A 5 -86.76 28.69 19.47
N THR A 6 -86.32 29.57 18.56
CA THR A 6 -85.10 29.39 17.77
C THR A 6 -83.86 29.62 18.67
N ARG A 7 -83.00 28.64 18.79
CA ARG A 7 -81.68 28.74 19.46
C ARG A 7 -80.64 28.96 18.34
N LEU A 8 -80.02 30.09 18.37
CA LEU A 8 -78.78 30.40 17.62
C LEU A 8 -77.60 29.80 18.31
N LEU A 9 -76.87 28.91 17.61
CA LEU A 9 -75.54 28.43 18.01
C LEU A 9 -74.47 29.34 17.39
N PRO A 10 -73.45 29.77 18.14
CA PRO A 10 -72.34 30.51 17.58
C PRO A 10 -71.36 29.57 16.86
N LEU A 11 -71.06 29.82 15.63
CA LEU A 11 -69.99 29.18 14.86
C LEU A 11 -68.64 29.78 15.40
N ALA A 12 -67.93 29.03 16.23
CA ALA A 12 -66.54 29.31 16.55
C ALA A 12 -65.64 28.74 15.43
N GLY A 13 -65.20 29.56 14.54
CA GLY A 13 -64.22 29.19 13.52
C GLY A 13 -62.84 29.00 14.17
N ALA A 14 -62.40 27.76 14.19
CA ALA A 14 -61.01 27.41 14.57
C ALA A 14 -60.14 27.58 13.31
N LEU A 15 -59.42 28.71 13.23
CA LEU A 15 -58.25 28.86 12.32
C LEU A 15 -57.11 28.02 12.86
N ALA A 16 -56.94 26.78 12.39
CA ALA A 16 -55.73 25.99 12.58
C ALA A 16 -54.64 26.53 11.65
N LEU A 17 -53.75 27.39 12.14
CA LEU A 17 -52.48 27.69 11.46
C LEU A 17 -51.65 26.44 11.40
N ALA A 18 -51.57 25.82 10.19
CA ALA A 18 -50.58 24.82 9.88
C ALA A 18 -49.20 25.48 9.78
N ALA A 19 -48.49 25.55 10.90
CA ALA A 19 -47.05 25.82 10.89
C ALA A 19 -46.35 24.60 10.26
N ALA A 20 -46.19 24.61 8.95
CA ALA A 20 -45.28 23.69 8.29
C ALA A 20 -43.88 24.01 8.79
N ALA A 21 -43.40 23.22 9.74
CA ALA A 21 -42.01 23.24 10.17
C ALA A 21 -41.13 22.90 8.96
N PHE A 22 -40.49 23.90 8.39
CA PHE A 22 -39.33 23.71 7.52
C PHE A 22 -38.23 23.10 8.40
N ALA A 23 -38.26 21.78 8.61
CA ALA A 23 -37.10 21.06 9.07
C ALA A 23 -36.05 21.18 7.93
N PRO A 24 -34.87 21.71 8.18
CA PRO A 24 -33.81 21.66 7.17
C PRO A 24 -33.62 20.21 6.76
N PRO A 25 -33.42 19.91 5.47
CA PRO A 25 -33.14 18.53 5.08
C PRO A 25 -31.97 18.04 5.91
N ALA A 26 -32.18 16.99 6.67
CA ALA A 26 -31.09 16.30 7.35
C ALA A 26 -30.11 15.91 6.22
N HIS A 27 -29.00 16.64 6.08
CA HIS A 27 -27.94 16.22 5.20
C HIS A 27 -27.51 14.85 5.75
N ALA A 28 -27.81 13.79 5.00
CA ALA A 28 -27.22 12.49 5.27
C ALA A 28 -25.70 12.75 5.38
N ALA A 29 -25.11 12.35 6.50
CA ALA A 29 -23.68 12.57 6.71
C ALA A 29 -22.93 12.05 5.47
N GLU A 30 -22.15 12.91 4.83
CA GLU A 30 -21.34 12.49 3.67
C GLU A 30 -20.45 11.33 4.11
N GLU A 31 -20.45 10.26 3.33
CA GLU A 31 -19.65 9.08 3.64
C GLU A 31 -18.91 8.53 2.42
N VAL A 32 -17.93 7.69 2.68
CA VAL A 32 -17.17 6.94 1.68
C VAL A 32 -16.74 5.59 2.25
N SER A 33 -16.89 4.52 1.49
CA SER A 33 -16.51 3.16 1.88
C SER A 33 -15.15 2.79 1.30
N LEU A 34 -14.18 2.54 2.18
CA LEU A 34 -12.81 2.14 1.82
C LEU A 34 -12.63 0.64 2.08
N TYR A 35 -12.46 -0.15 1.02
CA TYR A 35 -12.02 -1.54 1.12
C TYR A 35 -10.51 -1.59 0.97
N THR A 36 -9.81 -2.17 1.96
CA THR A 36 -8.35 -2.12 1.97
C THR A 36 -7.70 -3.40 2.48
N THR A 37 -6.55 -3.74 1.87
CA THR A 37 -5.66 -4.79 2.39
C THR A 37 -4.63 -4.23 3.37
N ARG A 38 -4.62 -2.91 3.62
CA ARG A 38 -3.73 -2.28 4.59
C ARG A 38 -4.26 -2.48 6.01
N GLU A 39 -3.36 -2.87 6.91
CA GLU A 39 -3.70 -3.04 8.33
C GLU A 39 -4.33 -1.77 8.92
N PRO A 40 -5.40 -1.91 9.73
CA PRO A 40 -6.15 -0.78 10.28
C PRO A 40 -5.27 0.25 11.00
N LYS A 41 -4.32 -0.18 11.80
CA LYS A 41 -3.41 0.71 12.56
C LYS A 41 -2.59 1.65 11.67
N LEU A 42 -2.31 1.25 10.43
CA LEU A 42 -1.48 2.00 9.50
C LEU A 42 -2.28 2.97 8.64
N ILE A 43 -3.60 2.78 8.49
CA ILE A 43 -4.46 3.67 7.71
C ILE A 43 -5.30 4.60 8.59
N GLN A 44 -5.59 4.19 9.82
CA GLN A 44 -6.48 4.90 10.72
C GLN A 44 -6.10 6.38 10.95
N PRO A 45 -4.83 6.75 11.20
CA PRO A 45 -4.45 8.16 11.38
C PRO A 45 -4.79 9.04 10.16
N LEU A 46 -4.66 8.50 8.95
CA LEU A 46 -4.99 9.19 7.71
C LEU A 46 -6.50 9.37 7.55
N ILE A 47 -7.27 8.34 7.92
CA ILE A 47 -8.74 8.37 7.87
C ILE A 47 -9.29 9.38 8.86
N GLU A 48 -8.78 9.40 10.08
CA GLU A 48 -9.20 10.36 11.11
C GLU A 48 -8.90 11.81 10.71
N ALA A 49 -7.71 12.06 10.17
CA ALA A 49 -7.33 13.37 9.68
C ALA A 49 -8.21 13.80 8.48
N PHE A 50 -8.49 12.91 7.52
CA PHE A 50 -9.42 13.17 6.43
C PHE A 50 -10.82 13.52 6.94
N THR A 51 -11.39 12.70 7.83
CA THR A 51 -12.73 12.93 8.39
C THR A 51 -12.79 14.25 9.13
N LYS A 52 -11.77 14.57 9.92
CA LYS A 52 -11.68 15.85 10.65
C LYS A 52 -11.67 17.06 9.70
N GLN A 53 -10.96 16.94 8.58
CA GLN A 53 -10.81 18.04 7.62
C GLN A 53 -12.03 18.20 6.71
N SER A 54 -12.60 17.08 6.25
CA SER A 54 -13.63 17.09 5.20
C SER A 54 -15.06 17.01 5.73
N GLY A 55 -15.24 16.52 6.97
CA GLY A 55 -16.57 16.14 7.50
C GLY A 55 -17.11 14.82 6.92
N VAL A 56 -16.40 14.19 5.97
CA VAL A 56 -16.82 12.93 5.34
C VAL A 56 -16.43 11.75 6.24
N LYS A 57 -17.41 10.92 6.61
CA LYS A 57 -17.16 9.68 7.35
C LYS A 57 -16.57 8.62 6.45
N VAL A 58 -15.51 7.95 6.89
CA VAL A 58 -14.93 6.80 6.15
C VAL A 58 -15.32 5.49 6.83
N ASN A 59 -16.04 4.66 6.09
CA ASN A 59 -16.38 3.29 6.51
C ASN A 59 -15.29 2.34 5.99
N THR A 60 -14.36 1.95 6.86
CA THR A 60 -13.21 1.12 6.46
C THR A 60 -13.53 -0.36 6.63
N VAL A 61 -13.31 -1.14 5.57
CA VAL A 61 -13.42 -2.60 5.57
C VAL A 61 -12.03 -3.19 5.29
N PHE A 62 -11.44 -3.81 6.31
CA PHE A 62 -10.18 -4.52 6.15
C PHE A 62 -10.40 -5.91 5.55
N VAL A 63 -9.77 -6.17 4.41
CA VAL A 63 -9.82 -7.44 3.69
C VAL A 63 -8.40 -7.96 3.54
N LYS A 64 -7.98 -8.83 4.45
CA LYS A 64 -6.61 -9.36 4.46
C LYS A 64 -6.24 -10.04 3.15
N ASP A 65 -7.12 -10.89 2.67
CA ASP A 65 -6.98 -11.65 1.42
C ASP A 65 -8.33 -11.72 0.68
N GLY A 66 -8.32 -11.92 -0.64
CA GLY A 66 -9.55 -12.09 -1.43
C GLY A 66 -10.33 -10.81 -1.72
N LEU A 67 -9.66 -9.64 -1.75
CA LEU A 67 -10.33 -8.37 -2.09
C LEU A 67 -10.95 -8.40 -3.50
N LEU A 68 -10.25 -8.96 -4.48
CA LEU A 68 -10.72 -9.10 -5.85
C LEU A 68 -12.00 -9.95 -5.91
N GLU A 69 -11.97 -11.12 -5.28
CA GLU A 69 -13.06 -12.10 -5.24
C GLU A 69 -14.28 -11.52 -4.53
N ARG A 70 -14.06 -10.81 -3.44
CA ARG A 70 -15.11 -10.13 -2.69
C ARG A 70 -15.83 -9.09 -3.53
N VAL A 71 -15.10 -8.17 -4.15
CA VAL A 71 -15.70 -7.10 -4.98
C VAL A 71 -16.40 -7.71 -6.20
N LYS A 72 -15.87 -8.78 -6.79
CA LYS A 72 -16.53 -9.53 -7.87
C LYS A 72 -17.85 -10.15 -7.40
N ALA A 73 -17.87 -10.78 -6.24
CA ALA A 73 -19.07 -11.41 -5.69
C ALA A 73 -20.15 -10.40 -5.33
N GLU A 74 -19.78 -9.22 -4.81
CA GLU A 74 -20.70 -8.13 -4.51
C GLU A 74 -21.27 -7.48 -5.79
N GLY A 75 -20.50 -7.47 -6.88
CA GLY A 75 -20.91 -6.96 -8.19
C GLY A 75 -21.40 -5.51 -8.16
N ALA A 76 -22.52 -5.23 -8.81
CA ALA A 76 -23.12 -3.89 -8.85
C ALA A 76 -23.71 -3.43 -7.49
N GLN A 77 -23.86 -4.33 -6.55
CA GLN A 77 -24.36 -4.05 -5.19
C GLN A 77 -23.22 -3.76 -4.20
N SER A 78 -21.96 -3.77 -4.65
CA SER A 78 -20.83 -3.47 -3.79
C SER A 78 -20.95 -2.07 -3.19
N PRO A 79 -20.86 -1.92 -1.86
CA PRO A 79 -20.85 -0.62 -1.22
C PRO A 79 -19.46 0.05 -1.27
N ALA A 80 -18.47 -0.60 -1.89
CA ALA A 80 -17.12 -0.07 -1.96
C ALA A 80 -17.04 1.14 -2.88
N ASP A 81 -16.47 2.23 -2.37
CA ASP A 81 -16.15 3.43 -3.15
C ASP A 81 -14.69 3.46 -3.57
N VAL A 82 -13.79 3.13 -2.64
CA VAL A 82 -12.33 3.09 -2.86
C VAL A 82 -11.81 1.68 -2.57
N LEU A 83 -11.01 1.17 -3.50
CA LEU A 83 -10.28 -0.09 -3.36
C LEU A 83 -8.79 0.23 -3.19
N MET A 84 -8.21 -0.15 -2.06
CA MET A 84 -6.82 0.13 -1.73
C MET A 84 -6.05 -1.15 -1.44
N THR A 85 -4.91 -1.33 -2.09
CA THR A 85 -4.02 -2.47 -1.87
C THR A 85 -2.63 -2.02 -1.44
N VAL A 86 -1.88 -2.94 -0.81
CA VAL A 86 -0.47 -2.74 -0.45
C VAL A 86 0.49 -3.43 -1.44
N ASP A 87 0.03 -3.68 -2.66
CA ASP A 87 0.81 -4.32 -3.73
C ASP A 87 0.28 -3.89 -5.10
N VAL A 88 1.17 -3.46 -5.98
CA VAL A 88 0.81 -2.98 -7.33
C VAL A 88 0.10 -4.05 -8.15
N GLY A 89 0.55 -5.30 -8.03
CA GLY A 89 -0.05 -6.35 -8.82
C GLY A 89 -1.47 -6.68 -8.37
N LYS A 90 -1.75 -6.73 -7.06
CA LYS A 90 -3.13 -6.86 -6.55
C LYS A 90 -4.00 -5.69 -6.98
N LEU A 91 -3.42 -4.48 -7.08
CA LEU A 91 -4.14 -3.32 -7.58
C LEU A 91 -4.49 -3.47 -9.07
N LEU A 92 -3.55 -3.92 -9.87
CA LEU A 92 -3.77 -4.16 -11.31
C LEU A 92 -4.73 -5.33 -11.56
N ASP A 93 -4.75 -6.38 -10.71
CA ASP A 93 -5.75 -7.44 -10.79
C ASP A 93 -7.19 -6.88 -10.68
N LEU A 94 -7.41 -5.83 -9.88
CA LEU A 94 -8.71 -5.14 -9.77
C LEU A 94 -9.04 -4.37 -11.08
N VAL A 95 -8.05 -3.72 -11.66
CA VAL A 95 -8.18 -2.98 -12.93
C VAL A 95 -8.48 -3.95 -14.08
N ASP A 96 -7.66 -4.98 -14.24
CA ASP A 96 -7.80 -6.00 -15.28
C ASP A 96 -9.09 -6.81 -15.13
N GLY A 97 -9.55 -6.98 -13.89
CA GLY A 97 -10.84 -7.57 -13.56
C GLY A 97 -12.05 -6.70 -13.89
N GLY A 98 -11.85 -5.47 -14.39
CA GLY A 98 -12.91 -4.53 -14.73
C GLY A 98 -13.72 -4.05 -13.51
N LEU A 99 -13.10 -4.01 -12.32
CA LEU A 99 -13.74 -3.63 -11.05
C LEU A 99 -13.51 -2.17 -10.66
N THR A 100 -12.84 -1.42 -11.53
CA THR A 100 -12.45 -0.03 -11.29
C THR A 100 -13.05 0.89 -12.35
N GLN A 101 -13.05 2.19 -12.07
CA GLN A 101 -13.40 3.20 -13.03
C GLN A 101 -12.34 4.30 -13.05
N PRO A 102 -12.08 4.91 -14.23
CA PRO A 102 -11.09 5.98 -14.30
C PRO A 102 -11.56 7.25 -13.59
N VAL A 103 -10.60 7.95 -13.02
CA VAL A 103 -10.77 9.27 -12.41
C VAL A 103 -9.82 10.24 -13.10
N ARG A 104 -10.30 11.45 -13.36
CA ARG A 104 -9.48 12.57 -13.82
C ARG A 104 -9.46 13.62 -12.73
N SER A 105 -8.28 13.83 -12.13
CA SER A 105 -8.07 14.84 -11.10
C SER A 105 -6.71 15.49 -11.29
N LYS A 106 -6.73 16.82 -11.46
CA LYS A 106 -5.49 17.59 -11.55
C LYS A 106 -4.64 17.46 -10.27
N ALA A 107 -5.28 17.36 -9.11
CA ALA A 107 -4.57 17.19 -7.83
C ALA A 107 -3.79 15.86 -7.77
N LEU A 108 -4.39 14.76 -8.27
CA LEU A 108 -3.72 13.46 -8.37
C LEU A 108 -2.60 13.49 -9.43
N ASP A 109 -2.87 14.10 -10.59
CA ASP A 109 -1.90 14.18 -11.68
C ASP A 109 -0.67 15.02 -11.34
N ASP A 110 -0.85 16.12 -10.61
CA ASP A 110 0.25 16.97 -10.14
C ASP A 110 1.05 16.35 -8.99
N ALA A 111 0.40 15.52 -8.16
CA ALA A 111 1.03 14.93 -6.99
C ALA A 111 1.82 13.67 -7.29
N ILE A 112 1.37 12.87 -8.28
CA ILE A 112 1.88 11.52 -8.52
C ILE A 112 2.61 11.48 -9.88
N PRO A 113 3.91 11.13 -9.90
CA PRO A 113 4.65 10.93 -11.15
C PRO A 113 3.95 9.95 -12.10
N ALA A 114 4.06 10.18 -13.41
CA ALA A 114 3.34 9.41 -14.43
C ALA A 114 3.65 7.90 -14.40
N ASN A 115 4.85 7.50 -14.02
CA ASN A 115 5.24 6.09 -13.87
C ASN A 115 4.68 5.41 -12.60
N LEU A 116 4.04 6.18 -11.71
CA LEU A 116 3.43 5.72 -10.46
C LEU A 116 1.89 5.80 -10.48
N ARG A 117 1.29 5.90 -11.64
CA ARG A 117 -0.17 5.92 -11.83
C ARG A 117 -0.57 5.31 -13.15
N GLY A 118 -1.82 4.87 -13.25
CA GLY A 118 -2.39 4.37 -14.49
C GLY A 118 -2.53 5.46 -15.54
N ALA A 119 -2.13 5.19 -16.78
CA ALA A 119 -2.20 6.17 -17.87
C ALA A 119 -3.64 6.69 -18.14
N ASN A 120 -4.63 5.85 -17.83
CA ASN A 120 -6.05 6.20 -17.97
C ASN A 120 -6.66 6.81 -16.70
N GLY A 121 -5.90 6.93 -15.60
CA GLY A 121 -6.41 7.35 -14.29
C GLY A 121 -7.22 6.27 -13.59
N ASP A 122 -6.92 5.02 -13.85
CA ASP A 122 -7.59 3.83 -13.32
C ASP A 122 -6.96 3.30 -12.02
N TRP A 123 -5.76 3.77 -11.66
CA TRP A 123 -5.10 3.52 -10.38
C TRP A 123 -4.06 4.60 -10.06
N TYR A 124 -3.75 4.76 -8.77
CA TYR A 124 -2.83 5.75 -8.23
C TYR A 124 -1.99 5.18 -7.10
N ALA A 125 -0.66 5.39 -7.14
CA ALA A 125 0.19 5.11 -6.00
C ALA A 125 -0.04 6.13 -4.88
N LEU A 126 0.01 5.68 -3.64
CA LEU A 126 -0.16 6.51 -2.44
C LEU A 126 1.11 6.57 -1.59
N SER A 127 1.93 5.53 -1.63
CA SER A 127 3.24 5.47 -0.97
C SER A 127 4.13 4.43 -1.65
N LEU A 128 5.44 4.53 -1.40
CA LEU A 128 6.45 3.65 -1.97
C LEU A 128 7.18 2.90 -0.86
N ARG A 129 7.56 1.66 -1.16
CA ARG A 129 8.35 0.80 -0.27
C ARG A 129 9.48 0.17 -1.08
N ASP A 130 10.71 0.52 -0.73
CA ASP A 130 11.90 -0.03 -1.35
C ASP A 130 12.24 -1.42 -0.80
N ARG A 131 12.65 -2.32 -1.68
CA ARG A 131 13.16 -3.66 -1.36
C ARG A 131 14.67 -3.58 -1.23
N VAL A 132 15.18 -3.67 -0.01
CA VAL A 132 16.58 -3.38 0.33
C VAL A 132 17.30 -4.62 0.86
N LEU A 133 18.62 -4.53 0.96
CA LEU A 133 19.45 -5.49 1.66
C LEU A 133 19.63 -5.01 3.11
N TYR A 134 19.24 -5.85 4.08
CA TYR A 134 19.71 -5.75 5.45
C TYR A 134 21.08 -6.38 5.49
N VAL A 135 22.02 -5.69 6.11
CA VAL A 135 23.41 -6.12 6.26
C VAL A 135 23.77 -6.06 7.72
N GLU A 136 24.46 -7.06 8.24
CA GLU A 136 25.06 -6.98 9.58
C GLU A 136 25.82 -5.64 9.69
N LYS A 137 25.65 -4.93 10.80
CA LYS A 137 26.06 -3.51 10.96
C LYS A 137 27.55 -3.26 10.71
N ASP A 138 28.42 -4.22 11.07
CA ASP A 138 29.88 -4.11 10.99
C ASP A 138 30.45 -4.68 9.68
N LEU A 139 29.64 -5.42 8.90
CA LEU A 139 30.05 -6.01 7.64
C LEU A 139 30.22 -4.92 6.56
N LYS A 140 31.34 -4.87 5.89
CA LYS A 140 31.64 -3.88 4.83
C LYS A 140 30.92 -4.26 3.52
N VAL A 141 29.76 -3.66 3.30
CA VAL A 141 29.01 -3.71 2.03
C VAL A 141 28.47 -2.31 1.76
N ASP A 142 29.05 -1.63 0.76
CA ASP A 142 28.70 -0.24 0.44
C ASP A 142 27.85 -0.14 -0.83
N ALA A 143 28.04 -1.06 -1.78
CA ALA A 143 27.25 -1.16 -3.01
C ALA A 143 26.84 -2.61 -3.24
N PHE A 144 25.65 -2.81 -3.79
CA PHE A 144 25.08 -4.13 -4.00
C PHE A 144 24.13 -4.14 -5.20
N ARG A 145 24.10 -5.24 -5.95
CA ARG A 145 23.11 -5.50 -7.00
C ARG A 145 22.26 -6.69 -6.58
N TYR A 146 20.99 -6.71 -7.01
CA TYR A 146 20.12 -7.86 -6.71
C TYR A 146 20.73 -9.18 -7.21
N GLU A 147 21.41 -9.13 -8.35
CA GLU A 147 22.09 -10.27 -8.95
C GLU A 147 23.22 -10.83 -8.06
N ASP A 148 23.88 -9.97 -7.27
CA ASP A 148 25.00 -10.36 -6.41
C ASP A 148 24.58 -11.30 -5.26
N LEU A 149 23.26 -11.39 -4.95
CA LEU A 149 22.76 -12.38 -3.97
C LEU A 149 22.98 -13.85 -4.39
N ALA A 150 23.12 -14.10 -5.67
CA ALA A 150 23.40 -15.43 -6.20
C ALA A 150 24.90 -15.79 -6.21
N ASP A 151 25.79 -14.85 -5.86
CA ASP A 151 27.23 -15.10 -5.78
C ASP A 151 27.54 -16.15 -4.70
N PRO A 152 28.30 -17.23 -4.98
CA PRO A 152 28.67 -18.26 -4.02
C PRO A 152 29.37 -17.76 -2.75
N LYS A 153 29.96 -16.56 -2.74
CA LYS A 153 30.53 -15.95 -1.52
C LYS A 153 29.50 -15.77 -0.38
N TRP A 154 28.20 -15.74 -0.73
CA TRP A 154 27.10 -15.64 0.22
C TRP A 154 26.56 -16.98 0.71
N LYS A 155 27.18 -18.11 0.35
CA LYS A 155 26.71 -19.44 0.74
C LYS A 155 26.55 -19.57 2.24
N GLY A 156 25.32 -19.91 2.68
CA GLY A 156 24.96 -20.04 4.08
C GLY A 156 24.88 -18.72 4.84
N LYS A 157 24.73 -17.57 4.14
CA LYS A 157 24.76 -16.23 4.75
C LYS A 157 23.53 -15.38 4.44
N VAL A 158 22.57 -15.89 3.67
CA VAL A 158 21.39 -15.13 3.23
C VAL A 158 20.15 -15.55 4.01
N CYS A 159 19.43 -14.60 4.58
CA CYS A 159 18.07 -14.81 5.11
C CYS A 159 17.06 -14.05 4.24
N ILE A 160 15.93 -14.71 4.00
CA ILE A 160 14.83 -14.12 3.25
C ILE A 160 13.51 -14.75 3.69
N ARG A 161 12.41 -14.04 3.55
CA ARG A 161 11.07 -14.59 3.68
C ARG A 161 10.69 -15.44 2.46
N SER A 162 9.54 -16.14 2.52
CA SER A 162 9.02 -16.95 1.40
C SER A 162 9.12 -16.22 0.05
N GLY A 163 9.57 -16.96 -0.98
CA GLY A 163 9.59 -16.48 -2.35
C GLY A 163 8.20 -16.19 -2.90
N GLN A 164 7.17 -16.91 -2.42
CA GLN A 164 5.77 -16.70 -2.78
C GLN A 164 5.13 -15.47 -2.10
N HIS A 165 5.81 -14.86 -1.13
CA HIS A 165 5.29 -13.63 -0.54
C HIS A 165 5.26 -12.51 -1.60
N PRO A 166 4.17 -11.69 -1.69
CA PRO A 166 4.02 -10.64 -2.70
C PRO A 166 5.23 -9.74 -2.90
N TYR A 167 5.97 -9.41 -1.83
CA TYR A 167 7.17 -8.56 -1.94
C TYR A 167 8.30 -9.23 -2.70
N ASN A 168 8.50 -10.54 -2.53
CA ASN A 168 9.52 -11.28 -3.25
C ASN A 168 9.06 -11.65 -4.65
N THR A 169 7.79 -12.03 -4.82
CA THR A 169 7.22 -12.27 -6.15
C THR A 169 7.31 -11.02 -7.03
N ALA A 170 7.10 -9.81 -6.46
CA ALA A 170 7.26 -8.56 -7.19
C ALA A 170 8.72 -8.31 -7.59
N LEU A 171 9.70 -8.60 -6.71
CA LEU A 171 11.12 -8.50 -7.06
C LEU A 171 11.51 -9.53 -8.14
N VAL A 172 11.05 -10.77 -8.04
CA VAL A 172 11.28 -11.79 -9.07
C VAL A 172 10.67 -11.37 -10.40
N ALA A 173 9.49 -10.77 -10.40
CA ALA A 173 8.86 -10.19 -11.59
C ALA A 173 9.71 -9.05 -12.19
N ALA A 174 10.30 -8.19 -11.35
CA ALA A 174 11.23 -7.16 -11.81
C ALA A 174 12.51 -7.76 -12.42
N MET A 175 13.08 -8.81 -11.80
CA MET A 175 14.22 -9.55 -12.38
C MET A 175 13.88 -10.14 -13.75
N ILE A 176 12.68 -10.73 -13.92
CA ILE A 176 12.23 -11.24 -15.23
C ILE A 176 12.13 -10.12 -16.25
N ALA A 177 11.59 -8.97 -15.86
CA ALA A 177 11.44 -7.83 -16.75
C ALA A 177 12.78 -7.22 -17.18
N HIS A 178 13.82 -7.27 -16.33
CA HIS A 178 15.17 -6.79 -16.64
C HIS A 178 15.99 -7.81 -17.42
N ASP A 179 16.00 -9.07 -17.00
CA ASP A 179 16.98 -10.07 -17.41
C ASP A 179 16.37 -11.28 -18.16
N GLY A 180 15.03 -11.38 -18.15
CA GLY A 180 14.32 -12.52 -18.71
C GLY A 180 14.23 -13.72 -17.76
N GLU A 181 13.37 -14.69 -18.12
CA GLU A 181 13.04 -15.84 -17.26
C GLU A 181 14.25 -16.73 -16.96
N ALA A 182 15.04 -17.08 -17.98
CA ALA A 182 16.16 -18.02 -17.82
C ALA A 182 17.25 -17.49 -16.87
N ALA A 183 17.60 -16.20 -16.99
CA ALA A 183 18.56 -15.58 -16.10
C ALA A 183 18.01 -15.46 -14.67
N THR A 184 16.73 -15.13 -14.52
CA THR A 184 16.05 -15.07 -13.23
C THR A 184 15.95 -16.44 -12.56
N GLU A 185 15.69 -17.52 -13.31
CA GLU A 185 15.72 -18.88 -12.77
C GLU A 185 17.11 -19.23 -12.20
N LYS A 186 18.17 -18.95 -12.97
CA LYS A 186 19.54 -19.16 -12.53
C LYS A 186 19.84 -18.37 -11.26
N TRP A 187 19.41 -17.10 -11.21
CA TRP A 187 19.55 -16.25 -10.03
C TRP A 187 18.82 -16.84 -8.82
N LEU A 188 17.54 -17.23 -8.95
CA LEU A 188 16.77 -17.83 -7.85
C LEU A 188 17.42 -19.10 -7.31
N ARG A 189 17.97 -19.96 -8.18
CA ARG A 189 18.70 -21.16 -7.76
C ARG A 189 19.97 -20.80 -7.00
N GLY A 190 20.70 -19.76 -7.43
CA GLY A 190 21.88 -19.26 -6.73
C GLY A 190 21.53 -18.68 -5.36
N VAL A 191 20.48 -17.85 -5.27
CA VAL A 191 19.99 -17.31 -3.99
C VAL A 191 19.56 -18.43 -3.06
N LYS A 192 18.80 -19.43 -3.55
CA LYS A 192 18.40 -20.61 -2.76
C LYS A 192 19.62 -21.37 -2.20
N ALA A 193 20.66 -21.56 -3.02
CA ALA A 193 21.90 -22.24 -2.59
C ALA A 193 22.68 -21.45 -1.51
N ASN A 194 22.44 -20.14 -1.41
CA ASN A 194 23.08 -19.24 -0.47
C ASN A 194 22.27 -19.04 0.84
N LEU A 195 21.07 -19.62 0.94
CA LEU A 195 20.24 -19.47 2.13
C LEU A 195 20.93 -20.09 3.36
N ALA A 196 20.94 -19.35 4.45
CA ALA A 196 21.40 -19.81 5.76
C ALA A 196 20.35 -20.68 6.47
N ARG A 197 19.08 -20.46 6.15
CA ARG A 197 17.93 -21.21 6.61
C ARG A 197 16.83 -21.21 5.55
N LYS A 198 15.85 -22.10 5.70
CA LYS A 198 14.65 -22.10 4.86
C LYS A 198 14.02 -20.70 4.73
N ALA A 199 13.59 -20.34 3.51
CA ALA A 199 12.91 -19.09 3.24
C ALA A 199 11.55 -19.06 3.95
N THR A 200 11.45 -18.33 5.08
CA THR A 200 10.27 -18.27 5.94
C THR A 200 10.28 -17.04 6.83
N GLY A 201 9.22 -16.83 7.61
CA GLY A 201 9.08 -15.70 8.51
C GLY A 201 8.75 -14.39 7.79
N GLY A 202 9.05 -13.27 8.43
CA GLY A 202 8.85 -11.91 7.93
C GLY A 202 10.15 -11.12 7.82
N ASP A 203 10.05 -9.88 7.35
CA ASP A 203 11.22 -9.01 7.16
C ASP A 203 11.87 -8.62 8.51
N ARG A 204 11.08 -8.57 9.62
CA ARG A 204 11.64 -8.37 10.98
C ARG A 204 12.42 -9.61 11.47
N ASP A 205 11.98 -10.81 11.08
CA ASP A 205 12.70 -12.05 11.42
C ASP A 205 14.06 -12.10 10.73
N VAL A 206 14.20 -11.50 9.53
CA VAL A 206 15.51 -11.36 8.89
C VAL A 206 16.48 -10.55 9.76
N ALA A 207 16.04 -9.42 10.33
CA ALA A 207 16.86 -8.61 11.23
C ALA A 207 17.19 -9.34 12.54
N ARG A 208 16.21 -10.07 13.11
CA ARG A 208 16.43 -10.94 14.27
C ARG A 208 17.50 -11.99 13.99
N ASP A 209 17.41 -12.64 12.83
CA ASP A 209 18.30 -13.74 12.45
C ASP A 209 19.72 -13.23 12.15
N ILE A 210 19.87 -12.01 11.65
CA ILE A 210 21.16 -11.33 11.53
C ILE A 210 21.74 -11.05 12.91
N LEU A 211 20.96 -10.50 13.85
CA LEU A 211 21.39 -10.31 15.24
C LEU A 211 21.83 -11.64 15.89
N GLY A 212 21.13 -12.72 15.60
CA GLY A 212 21.44 -14.06 16.09
C GLY A 212 22.62 -14.75 15.41
N GLY A 213 23.28 -14.12 14.43
CA GLY A 213 24.42 -14.69 13.70
C GLY A 213 24.05 -15.87 12.78
N ILE A 214 22.75 -16.01 12.42
CA ILE A 214 22.29 -17.06 11.51
C ILE A 214 22.67 -16.68 10.07
N CYS A 215 22.57 -15.40 9.71
CA CYS A 215 22.91 -14.87 8.40
C CYS A 215 23.59 -13.51 8.51
N ASP A 216 24.35 -13.14 7.48
CA ASP A 216 25.07 -11.88 7.41
C ASP A 216 24.26 -10.81 6.68
N VAL A 217 23.41 -11.25 5.73
CA VAL A 217 22.59 -10.36 4.87
C VAL A 217 21.20 -10.93 4.62
N GLY A 218 20.25 -10.08 4.22
CA GLY A 218 18.95 -10.56 3.79
C GLY A 218 18.11 -9.50 3.10
N LEU A 219 17.17 -9.93 2.23
CA LEU A 219 16.25 -9.04 1.54
C LEU A 219 15.02 -8.73 2.40
N ALA A 220 14.74 -7.43 2.55
CA ALA A 220 13.63 -6.93 3.34
C ALA A 220 13.17 -5.56 2.85
N ASN A 221 12.06 -5.04 3.37
CA ASN A 221 11.62 -3.68 3.08
C ASN A 221 12.19 -2.69 4.11
N ALA A 222 12.61 -1.52 3.64
CA ALA A 222 13.27 -0.52 4.48
C ALA A 222 12.38 0.04 5.59
N TYR A 223 11.07 0.19 5.37
CA TYR A 223 10.15 0.77 6.36
C TYR A 223 10.12 0.01 7.70
N TYR A 224 10.38 -1.31 7.69
CA TYR A 224 10.48 -2.07 8.94
C TYR A 224 11.65 -1.60 9.82
N VAL A 225 12.72 -1.09 9.21
CA VAL A 225 13.85 -0.52 9.99
C VAL A 225 13.42 0.76 10.70
N GLY A 226 12.57 1.58 10.04
CA GLY A 226 11.94 2.73 10.70
C GLY A 226 11.17 2.30 11.96
N HIS A 227 10.31 1.30 11.86
CA HIS A 227 9.58 0.76 13.00
C HIS A 227 10.51 0.18 14.08
N MET A 228 11.54 -0.58 13.69
CA MET A 228 12.46 -1.20 14.64
C MET A 228 13.33 -0.16 15.36
N LYS A 229 13.91 0.80 14.63
CA LYS A 229 14.78 1.83 15.22
C LYS A 229 14.04 2.90 16.03
N ASN A 230 12.73 3.07 15.81
CA ASN A 230 11.88 3.93 16.62
C ASN A 230 11.08 3.16 17.70
N ALA A 231 11.33 1.87 17.87
CA ALA A 231 10.74 1.09 18.95
C ALA A 231 11.33 1.49 20.30
N GLU A 232 10.63 1.11 21.38
CA GLU A 232 11.05 1.37 22.75
C GLU A 232 12.49 0.89 22.99
N SER A 233 13.25 1.73 23.69
CA SER A 233 14.64 1.42 24.04
C SER A 233 14.73 0.11 24.83
N GLY A 234 15.66 -0.76 24.46
CA GLY A 234 15.85 -2.06 25.09
C GLY A 234 14.88 -3.15 24.62
N SER A 235 13.84 -2.83 23.85
CA SER A 235 12.95 -3.83 23.25
C SER A 235 13.69 -4.69 22.23
N ASP A 236 13.20 -5.90 21.99
CA ASP A 236 13.78 -6.79 20.98
C ASP A 236 13.73 -6.18 19.57
N ALA A 237 12.64 -5.49 19.23
CA ALA A 237 12.53 -4.79 17.95
C ALA A 237 13.66 -3.76 17.78
N ARG A 238 13.98 -2.98 18.84
CA ARG A 238 15.07 -2.01 18.82
C ARG A 238 16.41 -2.70 18.63
N LYS A 239 16.67 -3.78 19.34
CA LYS A 239 17.91 -4.57 19.19
C LYS A 239 18.10 -5.10 17.78
N TRP A 240 17.01 -5.60 17.16
CA TRP A 240 17.05 -6.06 15.76
C TRP A 240 17.37 -4.92 14.78
N GLY A 241 16.77 -3.76 14.97
CA GLY A 241 17.03 -2.58 14.15
C GLY A 241 18.47 -2.06 14.28
N ASP A 242 19.04 -2.12 15.49
CA ASP A 242 20.39 -1.65 15.77
C ASP A 242 21.50 -2.63 15.31
N ALA A 243 21.15 -3.90 15.05
CA ALA A 243 22.06 -4.92 14.54
C ALA A 243 22.31 -4.83 13.04
N ILE A 244 21.53 -4.02 12.30
CA ILE A 244 21.58 -3.96 10.85
C ILE A 244 21.81 -2.54 10.33
N LYS A 245 22.42 -2.48 9.16
CA LYS A 245 22.39 -1.33 8.27
C LYS A 245 21.63 -1.66 6.98
N VAL A 246 21.16 -0.63 6.29
CA VAL A 246 20.42 -0.74 5.03
C VAL A 246 21.35 -0.40 3.88
N VAL A 247 21.41 -1.29 2.88
CA VAL A 247 22.03 -1.02 1.59
C VAL A 247 20.93 -1.15 0.53
N ARG A 248 20.84 -0.19 -0.39
CA ARG A 248 19.90 -0.22 -1.51
C ARG A 248 20.50 -0.94 -2.70
N PRO A 249 20.01 -2.15 -3.03
CA PRO A 249 20.47 -2.82 -4.24
C PRO A 249 19.94 -2.09 -5.48
N THR A 250 20.67 -2.24 -6.57
CA THR A 250 20.26 -1.82 -7.93
C THR A 250 20.22 -3.03 -8.83
N PHE A 251 19.59 -2.90 -10.01
CA PHE A 251 19.69 -3.93 -11.05
C PHE A 251 20.95 -3.70 -11.91
N ALA A 252 21.62 -4.77 -12.29
CA ALA A 252 22.84 -4.70 -13.11
C ALA A 252 22.56 -4.08 -14.48
N ASN A 253 21.44 -4.44 -15.09
CA ASN A 253 21.04 -4.00 -16.43
C ASN A 253 20.22 -2.71 -16.46
N ALA A 254 19.91 -2.12 -15.30
CA ALA A 254 19.17 -0.86 -15.24
C ALA A 254 20.03 0.29 -15.72
N LYS A 255 19.68 0.92 -16.83
CA LYS A 255 20.40 2.09 -17.38
C LYS A 255 20.60 3.21 -16.35
N SER A 256 19.73 3.33 -15.37
CA SER A 256 19.79 4.34 -14.31
C SER A 256 20.29 3.82 -12.96
N GLY A 257 20.45 2.49 -12.78
CA GLY A 257 20.87 1.88 -11.52
C GLY A 257 19.93 2.18 -10.35
N GLY A 258 18.63 1.89 -10.49
CA GLY A 258 17.62 2.14 -9.46
C GLY A 258 17.31 0.94 -8.59
N THR A 259 16.67 1.19 -7.45
CA THR A 259 16.20 0.18 -6.50
C THR A 259 14.76 -0.21 -6.82
N HIS A 260 14.42 -1.51 -6.70
CA HIS A 260 13.06 -1.99 -6.82
C HIS A 260 12.16 -1.39 -5.74
N VAL A 261 11.01 -0.89 -6.16
CA VAL A 261 9.95 -0.41 -5.26
C VAL A 261 8.63 -1.12 -5.54
N ASN A 262 7.82 -1.27 -4.49
CA ASN A 262 6.42 -1.59 -4.61
C ASN A 262 5.60 -0.46 -3.98
N ILE A 263 4.29 -0.43 -4.23
CA ILE A 263 3.42 0.66 -3.80
C ILE A 263 2.32 0.17 -2.86
N SER A 264 1.84 1.09 -2.03
CA SER A 264 0.43 1.09 -1.66
C SER A 264 -0.29 1.97 -2.64
N GLY A 265 -1.38 1.49 -3.18
CA GLY A 265 -2.11 2.23 -4.20
C GLY A 265 -3.61 2.04 -4.06
N ALA A 266 -4.37 2.91 -4.70
CA ALA A 266 -5.82 2.86 -4.67
C ALA A 266 -6.45 3.23 -6.01
N THR A 267 -7.72 2.87 -6.13
CA THR A 267 -8.57 3.14 -7.28
C THR A 267 -10.00 3.37 -6.81
N VAL A 268 -10.83 4.00 -7.66
CA VAL A 268 -12.27 4.12 -7.43
C VAL A 268 -12.95 2.86 -7.95
N ALA A 269 -13.81 2.26 -7.12
CA ALA A 269 -14.58 1.08 -7.50
C ALA A 269 -15.53 1.40 -8.67
N LYS A 270 -15.75 0.40 -9.54
CA LYS A 270 -16.59 0.56 -10.75
C LYS A 270 -17.99 1.09 -10.46
N HIS A 271 -18.60 0.61 -9.39
CA HIS A 271 -19.96 0.94 -8.99
C HIS A 271 -20.02 1.82 -7.73
N ALA A 272 -18.94 2.58 -7.45
CA ALA A 272 -18.84 3.45 -6.28
C ALA A 272 -20.09 4.29 -6.05
N PRO A 273 -20.86 4.06 -4.96
CA PRO A 273 -22.05 4.85 -4.66
C PRO A 273 -21.72 6.32 -4.38
N HIS A 274 -20.58 6.58 -3.75
CA HIS A 274 -20.15 7.93 -3.33
C HIS A 274 -18.88 8.37 -4.10
N LYS A 275 -18.91 8.27 -5.44
CA LYS A 275 -17.76 8.59 -6.30
C LYS A 275 -17.09 9.93 -5.98
N ALA A 276 -17.88 10.99 -5.74
CA ALA A 276 -17.32 12.30 -5.44
C ALA A 276 -16.49 12.28 -4.15
N ASN A 277 -16.96 11.60 -3.09
CA ASN A 277 -16.23 11.45 -1.83
C ASN A 277 -15.03 10.50 -1.97
N ALA A 278 -15.13 9.48 -2.85
CA ALA A 278 -13.99 8.64 -3.19
C ALA A 278 -12.85 9.46 -3.81
N VAL A 279 -13.16 10.36 -4.73
CA VAL A 279 -12.15 11.26 -5.34
C VAL A 279 -11.58 12.21 -4.28
N LYS A 280 -12.40 12.83 -3.43
CA LYS A 280 -11.92 13.66 -2.31
C LYS A 280 -10.96 12.89 -1.40
N LEU A 281 -11.27 11.63 -1.09
CA LEU A 281 -10.39 10.80 -0.25
C LEU A 281 -9.05 10.52 -0.96
N LEU A 282 -9.05 10.17 -2.25
CA LEU A 282 -7.82 9.96 -3.01
C LEU A 282 -6.96 11.22 -3.08
N GLU A 283 -7.57 12.38 -3.37
CA GLU A 283 -6.87 13.67 -3.41
C GLU A 283 -6.27 14.04 -2.04
N TYR A 284 -7.01 13.78 -0.95
CA TYR A 284 -6.48 13.96 0.40
C TYR A 284 -5.27 13.06 0.66
N LEU A 285 -5.35 11.77 0.32
CA LEU A 285 -4.26 10.81 0.56
C LEU A 285 -2.94 11.17 -0.15
N VAL A 286 -2.99 12.01 -1.19
CA VAL A 286 -1.80 12.56 -1.85
C VAL A 286 -1.52 14.02 -1.48
N SER A 287 -2.25 14.61 -0.55
CA SER A 287 -1.99 15.95 -0.05
C SER A 287 -0.65 16.01 0.71
N PRO A 288 -0.01 17.19 0.85
CA PRO A 288 1.21 17.32 1.64
C PRO A 288 1.06 16.81 3.07
N GLU A 289 -0.09 17.07 3.69
CA GLU A 289 -0.40 16.64 5.06
C GLU A 289 -0.48 15.10 5.17
N ALA A 290 -1.29 14.46 4.32
CA ALA A 290 -1.44 13.00 4.34
C ALA A 290 -0.13 12.30 4.00
N GLN A 291 0.65 12.83 3.06
CA GLN A 291 1.95 12.27 2.69
C GLN A 291 2.99 12.42 3.81
N ALA A 292 2.94 13.50 4.60
CA ALA A 292 3.76 13.63 5.80
C ALA A 292 3.36 12.61 6.88
N LEU A 293 2.06 12.37 7.06
CA LEU A 293 1.56 11.31 7.97
C LEU A 293 2.02 9.92 7.51
N TYR A 294 1.96 9.62 6.21
CA TYR A 294 2.49 8.36 5.66
C TYR A 294 3.97 8.17 5.97
N ALA A 295 4.77 9.20 5.72
CA ALA A 295 6.21 9.15 5.92
C ALA A 295 6.59 8.98 7.41
N GLN A 296 5.85 9.61 8.32
CA GLN A 296 6.14 9.60 9.74
C GLN A 296 5.53 8.40 10.49
N ALA A 297 4.29 8.02 10.16
CA ALA A 297 3.60 6.94 10.86
C ALA A 297 3.97 5.56 10.31
N ASN A 298 4.20 5.44 9.02
CA ASN A 298 4.44 4.17 8.34
C ASN A 298 5.88 3.97 7.88
N TYR A 299 6.72 5.02 7.94
CA TYR A 299 8.11 4.99 7.46
C TYR A 299 8.22 4.63 5.96
N GLU A 300 7.15 4.87 5.20
CA GLU A 300 7.10 4.66 3.75
C GLU A 300 7.49 5.95 3.00
N TYR A 301 7.99 5.82 1.78
CA TYR A 301 8.30 6.99 0.96
C TYR A 301 7.03 7.59 0.41
N PRO A 302 6.89 8.93 0.48
CA PRO A 302 5.79 9.63 -0.16
C PRO A 302 5.92 9.56 -1.69
N VAL A 303 4.77 9.59 -2.39
CA VAL A 303 4.75 9.75 -3.85
C VAL A 303 5.01 11.17 -4.28
N ARG A 304 4.74 12.12 -3.40
CA ARG A 304 4.94 13.56 -3.61
C ARG A 304 6.38 13.95 -3.26
N ALA A 305 6.98 14.79 -4.10
CA ALA A 305 8.29 15.39 -3.80
C ALA A 305 8.24 16.35 -2.59
N ASN A 306 9.40 16.58 -1.98
CA ASN A 306 9.60 17.57 -0.90
C ASN A 306 8.80 17.32 0.40
N VAL A 307 8.42 16.08 0.66
CA VAL A 307 7.83 15.67 1.94
C VAL A 307 8.96 15.26 2.89
N LYS A 308 8.90 15.76 4.13
CA LYS A 308 9.87 15.41 5.18
C LYS A 308 9.73 13.96 5.59
N LEU A 309 10.81 13.20 5.43
CA LEU A 309 10.90 11.81 5.87
C LEU A 309 11.21 11.71 7.37
N ASP A 310 10.90 10.56 7.97
CA ASP A 310 11.45 10.21 9.28
C ASP A 310 12.99 10.22 9.23
N PRO A 311 13.70 10.67 10.29
CA PRO A 311 15.14 10.74 10.31
C PRO A 311 15.86 9.42 10.02
N VAL A 312 15.30 8.28 10.46
CA VAL A 312 15.87 6.94 10.18
C VAL A 312 15.82 6.66 8.68
N ILE A 313 14.68 6.94 8.03
CA ILE A 313 14.49 6.71 6.59
C ILE A 313 15.33 7.70 5.77
N ALA A 314 15.39 8.95 6.18
CA ALA A 314 16.24 9.97 5.57
C ALA A 314 17.73 9.59 5.66
N GLY A 315 18.15 8.96 6.76
CA GLY A 315 19.51 8.46 6.97
C GLY A 315 19.97 7.39 5.98
N PHE A 316 19.05 6.73 5.26
CA PHE A 316 19.39 5.79 4.20
C PHE A 316 19.82 6.49 2.88
N GLY A 317 19.83 7.82 2.85
CA GLY A 317 20.16 8.63 1.67
C GLY A 317 19.02 8.73 0.65
N THR A 318 19.30 9.28 -0.52
CA THR A 318 18.29 9.48 -1.57
C THR A 318 17.88 8.16 -2.20
N LEU A 319 16.56 7.89 -2.25
CA LEU A 319 16.01 6.75 -2.99
C LEU A 319 16.04 7.05 -4.49
N LYS A 320 16.84 6.29 -5.24
CA LYS A 320 16.81 6.26 -6.69
C LYS A 320 15.97 5.07 -7.13
N ILE A 321 14.79 5.32 -7.65
CA ILE A 321 13.83 4.29 -8.05
C ILE A 321 14.26 3.69 -9.39
N ASP A 322 14.10 2.36 -9.55
CA ASP A 322 14.20 1.70 -10.84
C ASP A 322 13.22 2.35 -11.84
N PRO A 323 13.69 2.76 -13.04
CA PRO A 323 12.86 3.47 -14.00
C PRO A 323 11.83 2.60 -14.70
N LEU A 324 11.91 1.26 -14.57
CA LEU A 324 10.98 0.34 -15.24
C LEU A 324 9.56 0.56 -14.70
N PRO A 325 8.56 0.77 -15.59
CA PRO A 325 7.19 1.00 -15.14
C PRO A 325 6.65 -0.17 -14.30
N LEU A 326 6.03 0.14 -13.16
CA LEU A 326 5.47 -0.87 -12.26
C LEU A 326 4.42 -1.76 -12.95
N ALA A 327 3.66 -1.20 -13.88
CA ALA A 327 2.70 -1.96 -14.67
C ALA A 327 3.39 -3.01 -15.57
N ASP A 328 4.57 -2.72 -16.10
CA ASP A 328 5.32 -3.69 -16.92
C ASP A 328 5.91 -4.79 -16.05
N ILE A 329 6.43 -4.46 -14.87
CA ILE A 329 6.88 -5.45 -13.88
C ILE A 329 5.72 -6.37 -13.49
N ALA A 330 4.55 -5.81 -13.21
CA ALA A 330 3.40 -6.58 -12.73
C ALA A 330 2.89 -7.64 -13.74
N LYS A 331 3.09 -7.44 -15.04
CA LYS A 331 2.77 -8.45 -16.09
C LYS A 331 3.48 -9.78 -15.86
N HIS A 332 4.64 -9.77 -15.21
CA HIS A 332 5.46 -10.98 -14.95
C HIS A 332 5.14 -11.68 -13.62
N ARG A 333 4.17 -11.18 -12.82
CA ARG A 333 3.89 -11.74 -11.47
C ARG A 333 3.51 -13.21 -11.47
N LYS A 334 2.63 -13.64 -12.41
CA LYS A 334 2.23 -15.05 -12.53
C LYS A 334 3.44 -15.92 -12.88
N GLN A 335 4.24 -15.48 -13.83
CA GLN A 335 5.48 -16.16 -14.25
C GLN A 335 6.49 -16.21 -13.10
N ALA A 336 6.64 -15.14 -12.34
CA ALA A 336 7.50 -15.08 -11.15
C ALA A 336 7.09 -16.10 -10.08
N SER A 337 5.78 -16.19 -9.77
CA SER A 337 5.25 -17.19 -8.83
C SER A 337 5.52 -18.62 -9.31
N GLN A 338 5.25 -18.91 -10.58
CA GLN A 338 5.55 -20.23 -11.19
C GLN A 338 7.04 -20.56 -11.13
N LEU A 339 7.91 -19.57 -11.31
CA LEU A 339 9.35 -19.76 -11.27
C LEU A 339 9.85 -20.06 -9.85
N VAL A 340 9.29 -19.39 -8.84
CA VAL A 340 9.56 -19.68 -7.41
C VAL A 340 9.20 -21.13 -7.09
N ASP A 341 8.04 -21.63 -7.55
CA ASP A 341 7.61 -23.02 -7.36
C ASP A 341 8.52 -23.99 -8.13
N LYS A 342 8.83 -23.72 -9.40
CA LYS A 342 9.72 -24.53 -10.24
C LYS A 342 11.10 -24.74 -9.61
N VAL A 343 11.64 -23.69 -8.98
CA VAL A 343 12.92 -23.75 -8.26
C VAL A 343 12.76 -24.45 -6.90
N GLY A 344 11.53 -24.58 -6.39
CA GLY A 344 11.26 -25.06 -5.04
C GLY A 344 11.88 -24.15 -3.99
N PHE A 345 11.79 -22.85 -4.20
CA PHE A 345 12.52 -21.85 -3.39
C PHE A 345 12.17 -21.92 -1.89
N ASP A 346 10.92 -22.23 -1.60
CA ASP A 346 10.39 -22.30 -0.23
C ASP A 346 10.46 -23.71 0.40
N ASN A 347 11.08 -24.69 -0.31
CA ASN A 347 11.18 -26.08 0.13
C ASN A 347 12.50 -26.39 0.87
#